data_fed9683ef4a4b594ba8532de1e70cde2
#
_entry.id   fed9683ef4a4b594ba8532de1e70cde2
#
_cell.length_a   1.000
_cell.length_b   1.000
_cell.length_c   1.000
_cell.angle_alpha   90.00
_cell.angle_beta   90.00
_cell.angle_gamma   90.00
#
_symmetry.space_group_name_H-M   'P 1'
#
loop_
_entity.id
_entity.type
_entity.pdbx_description
1 polymer ?
#
loop_
_entity_poly.entity_id
_entity_poly.type
_entity_poly.pdbx_seq_one_letter_code
_entity_poly.pdbx_strand_id
1 'polypeptide(L)'
;DQFEMSTDTNFIIVLLDAVDEECFWQVWEQHLEYKEEMRDFTFYNNTMSGYAYTDHSLPLIISGEWYENKEPFLDYQIRIFKNSPFFEYLKKQDYTLSYYEDEYKFEVGVMDGAFNNLAYTQSSLWDAPLFNKRIIKMVGMKYAPYLLKPKCWFNVDMLNNQEMTPKDEELFSW
;
A
#
# COMPACT_ATOMS: atom_id res chain seq x y z
N ASP A 1 9.03 -9.78 -11.03
CA ASP A 1 9.75 -8.50 -11.04
C ASP A 1 8.76 -7.38 -11.40
N GLN A 2 8.72 -6.29 -10.61
CA GLN A 2 7.78 -5.17 -10.85
C GLN A 2 8.04 -4.44 -12.19
N PHE A 3 9.19 -4.63 -12.79
CA PHE A 3 9.55 -4.07 -14.09
C PHE A 3 9.39 -5.06 -15.24
N GLU A 4 8.90 -6.26 -14.97
CA GLU A 4 8.62 -7.25 -16.02
C GLU A 4 7.22 -7.00 -16.58
N MET A 5 7.18 -6.51 -17.80
CA MET A 5 5.95 -6.15 -18.50
C MET A 5 5.68 -7.09 -19.65
N SER A 6 4.40 -7.23 -20.01
CA SER A 6 3.99 -7.94 -21.21
C SER A 6 4.52 -7.24 -22.46
N THR A 7 4.86 -8.02 -23.48
CA THR A 7 5.18 -7.52 -24.82
C THR A 7 3.94 -7.07 -25.60
N ASP A 8 2.75 -7.35 -25.09
CA ASP A 8 1.47 -6.99 -25.69
C ASP A 8 0.94 -5.68 -25.06
N THR A 9 -0.17 -5.73 -24.36
CA THR A 9 -0.80 -4.55 -23.75
C THR A 9 -0.60 -4.55 -22.23
N ASN A 10 -0.18 -3.40 -21.69
CA ASN A 10 -0.06 -3.20 -20.26
C ASN A 10 -1.00 -2.07 -19.80
N PHE A 11 -1.66 -2.28 -18.67
CA PHE A 11 -2.45 -1.28 -17.97
C PHE A 11 -1.83 -1.04 -16.60
N ILE A 12 -1.29 0.16 -16.39
CA ILE A 12 -0.50 0.49 -15.20
C ILE A 12 -1.24 1.57 -14.41
N ILE A 13 -1.51 1.30 -13.14
CA ILE A 13 -2.00 2.30 -12.19
C ILE A 13 -0.85 2.60 -11.23
N VAL A 14 -0.42 3.85 -11.19
CA VAL A 14 0.56 4.34 -10.22
C VAL A 14 -0.17 5.20 -9.20
N LEU A 15 -0.21 4.73 -7.95
CA LEU A 15 -0.76 5.49 -6.83
C LEU A 15 0.39 6.12 -6.06
N LEU A 16 0.43 7.45 -6.05
CA LEU A 16 1.36 8.22 -5.24
C LEU A 16 0.66 8.65 -3.96
N ASP A 17 1.13 8.15 -2.82
CA ASP A 17 0.57 8.49 -1.52
C ASP A 17 1.08 9.86 -1.04
N ALA A 18 0.25 10.58 -0.30
CA ALA A 18 0.57 11.87 0.32
C ALA A 18 1.11 12.95 -0.65
N VAL A 19 0.75 12.89 -1.93
CA VAL A 19 1.09 13.94 -2.90
C VAL A 19 0.12 15.11 -2.72
N ASP A 20 0.68 16.23 -2.29
CA ASP A 20 -0.02 17.51 -2.17
C ASP A 20 -0.01 18.26 -3.50
N GLU A 21 -1.12 18.94 -3.83
CA GLU A 21 -1.26 19.69 -5.09
C GLU A 21 -0.22 20.80 -5.20
N GLU A 22 0.05 21.51 -4.10
CA GLU A 22 1.02 22.61 -4.11
C GLU A 22 2.43 22.08 -4.37
N CYS A 23 2.81 20.97 -3.74
CA CYS A 23 4.09 20.31 -3.98
C CYS A 23 4.20 19.81 -5.42
N PHE A 24 3.13 19.24 -5.99
CA PHE A 24 3.09 18.83 -7.38
C PHE A 24 3.38 20.00 -8.33
N TRP A 25 2.71 21.13 -8.15
CA TRP A 25 2.90 22.29 -9.00
C TRP A 25 4.29 22.91 -8.87
N GLN A 26 4.87 22.94 -7.65
CA GLN A 26 6.24 23.41 -7.44
C GLN A 26 7.25 22.56 -8.24
N VAL A 27 7.12 21.23 -8.19
CA VAL A 27 7.97 20.32 -8.97
C VAL A 27 7.75 20.54 -10.47
N TRP A 28 6.50 20.61 -10.90
CA TRP A 28 6.14 20.81 -12.32
C TRP A 28 6.66 22.09 -12.93
N GLU A 29 6.72 23.17 -12.15
CA GLU A 29 7.24 24.46 -12.60
C GLU A 29 8.78 24.49 -12.63
N GLN A 30 9.43 23.76 -11.72
CA GLN A 30 10.89 23.71 -11.62
C GLN A 30 11.54 22.76 -12.63
N HIS A 31 10.79 21.77 -13.12
CA HIS A 31 11.28 20.69 -13.98
C HIS A 31 10.57 20.68 -15.33
N LEU A 32 11.06 21.53 -16.24
CA LEU A 32 10.47 21.68 -17.57
C LEU A 32 10.56 20.40 -18.42
N GLU A 33 11.56 19.57 -18.14
CA GLU A 33 11.73 18.26 -18.76
C GLU A 33 10.52 17.34 -18.55
N TYR A 34 9.86 17.40 -17.41
CA TYR A 34 8.67 16.59 -17.14
C TYR A 34 7.47 16.95 -18.01
N LYS A 35 7.41 18.20 -18.50
CA LYS A 35 6.35 18.63 -19.42
C LYS A 35 6.45 17.91 -20.75
N GLU A 36 7.67 17.65 -21.22
CA GLU A 36 7.89 16.92 -22.46
C GLU A 36 7.68 15.41 -22.26
N GLU A 37 8.17 14.84 -21.15
CA GLU A 37 8.03 13.43 -20.84
C GLU A 37 6.56 13.04 -20.62
N MET A 38 5.77 13.93 -20.03
CA MET A 38 4.34 13.71 -19.73
C MET A 38 3.39 14.30 -20.76
N ARG A 39 3.86 14.69 -21.94
CA ARG A 39 3.02 15.34 -22.97
C ARG A 39 1.82 14.49 -23.42
N ASP A 40 1.92 13.16 -23.32
CA ASP A 40 0.87 12.23 -23.72
C ASP A 40 -0.10 11.91 -22.56
N PHE A 41 0.12 12.49 -21.37
CA PHE A 41 -0.77 12.35 -20.23
C PHE A 41 -1.86 13.42 -20.24
N THR A 42 -3.06 13.03 -19.82
CA THR A 42 -4.14 13.98 -19.54
C THR A 42 -4.13 14.36 -18.07
N PHE A 43 -3.91 15.63 -17.78
CA PHE A 43 -3.95 16.15 -16.43
C PHE A 43 -5.36 16.60 -16.04
N TYR A 44 -5.88 16.09 -14.93
CA TYR A 44 -7.15 16.49 -14.36
C TYR A 44 -6.89 17.37 -13.13
N ASN A 45 -7.04 18.68 -13.27
CA ASN A 45 -7.06 19.61 -12.16
C ASN A 45 -8.43 19.55 -11.44
N ASN A 46 -8.53 20.08 -10.25
CA ASN A 46 -9.75 20.06 -9.43
C ASN A 46 -10.26 18.64 -9.10
N THR A 47 -9.36 17.69 -9.01
CA THR A 47 -9.69 16.36 -8.49
C THR A 47 -9.54 16.34 -6.97
N MET A 48 -10.42 15.61 -6.30
CA MET A 48 -10.38 15.43 -4.86
C MET A 48 -10.54 13.94 -4.55
N SER A 49 -9.77 13.46 -3.58
CA SER A 49 -9.94 12.10 -3.08
C SER A 49 -11.33 11.94 -2.46
N GLY A 50 -11.93 10.76 -2.64
CA GLY A 50 -13.20 10.42 -2.01
C GLY A 50 -13.10 10.29 -0.48
N TYR A 51 -11.92 9.92 0.02
CA TYR A 51 -11.63 9.77 1.44
C TYR A 51 -10.26 10.36 1.79
N ALA A 52 -10.07 10.69 3.07
CA ALA A 52 -8.81 11.20 3.60
C ALA A 52 -7.74 10.10 3.83
N TYR A 53 -8.13 8.83 3.75
CA TYR A 53 -7.25 7.68 4.02
C TYR A 53 -7.15 6.77 2.80
N THR A 54 -5.96 6.27 2.54
CA THR A 54 -5.65 5.41 1.38
C THR A 54 -6.40 4.09 1.43
N ASP A 55 -6.55 3.49 2.60
CA ASP A 55 -7.28 2.24 2.82
C ASP A 55 -8.77 2.33 2.46
N HIS A 56 -9.37 3.53 2.51
CA HIS A 56 -10.74 3.81 2.08
C HIS A 56 -10.80 4.24 0.61
N SER A 57 -9.82 5.03 0.17
CA SER A 57 -9.80 5.59 -1.19
C SER A 57 -9.52 4.53 -2.25
N LEU A 58 -8.59 3.60 -1.99
CA LEU A 58 -8.20 2.60 -2.96
C LEU A 58 -9.33 1.61 -3.31
N PRO A 59 -10.10 1.05 -2.36
CA PRO A 59 -11.29 0.27 -2.69
C PRO A 59 -12.29 1.04 -3.54
N LEU A 60 -12.54 2.32 -3.24
CA LEU A 60 -13.42 3.17 -4.04
C LEU A 60 -12.91 3.36 -5.47
N ILE A 61 -11.61 3.65 -5.65
CA ILE A 61 -10.99 3.85 -6.96
C ILE A 61 -11.13 2.58 -7.82
N ILE A 62 -10.93 1.41 -7.22
CA ILE A 62 -10.95 0.13 -7.91
C ILE A 62 -12.37 -0.32 -8.28
N SER A 63 -13.34 -0.09 -7.40
CA SER A 63 -14.69 -0.62 -7.55
C SER A 63 -15.72 0.42 -7.99
N GLY A 64 -15.47 1.71 -7.71
CA GLY A 64 -16.49 2.77 -7.81
C GLY A 64 -17.54 2.72 -6.71
N GLU A 65 -17.41 1.85 -5.71
CA GLU A 65 -18.39 1.64 -4.65
C GLU A 65 -17.99 2.34 -3.36
N TRP A 66 -18.89 3.18 -2.83
CA TRP A 66 -18.68 3.87 -1.56
C TRP A 66 -18.89 2.92 -0.37
N TYR A 67 -18.09 3.12 0.67
CA TYR A 67 -18.32 2.46 1.95
C TYR A 67 -19.47 3.14 2.69
N GLU A 68 -20.62 2.47 2.76
CA GLU A 68 -21.86 3.01 3.34
C GLU A 68 -22.06 2.66 4.83
N ASN A 69 -21.07 2.10 5.51
CA ASN A 69 -21.19 1.64 6.92
C ASN A 69 -22.27 0.57 7.17
N LYS A 70 -22.63 -0.21 6.17
CA LYS A 70 -23.63 -1.28 6.27
C LYS A 70 -23.03 -2.64 6.67
N GLU A 71 -21.74 -2.76 6.63
CA GLU A 71 -20.94 -3.94 6.98
C GLU A 71 -19.66 -3.49 7.70
N PRO A 72 -18.94 -4.39 8.42
CA PRO A 72 -17.61 -4.08 8.94
C PRO A 72 -16.68 -3.66 7.81
N PHE A 73 -15.82 -2.67 8.08
CA PHE A 73 -14.94 -2.10 7.04
C PHE A 73 -14.01 -3.14 6.40
N LEU A 74 -13.48 -4.06 7.20
CA LEU A 74 -12.66 -5.17 6.72
C LEU A 74 -13.43 -6.07 5.73
N ASP A 75 -14.69 -6.39 6.02
CA ASP A 75 -15.52 -7.23 5.14
C ASP A 75 -15.80 -6.52 3.81
N TYR A 76 -16.03 -5.19 3.85
CA TYR A 76 -16.14 -4.35 2.66
C TYR A 76 -14.86 -4.41 1.83
N GLN A 77 -13.69 -4.22 2.42
CA GLN A 77 -12.41 -4.28 1.71
C GLN A 77 -12.20 -5.65 1.06
N ILE A 78 -12.37 -6.74 1.81
CA ILE A 78 -12.26 -8.11 1.30
C ILE A 78 -13.21 -8.32 0.12
N ARG A 79 -14.46 -7.91 0.25
CA ARG A 79 -15.47 -8.04 -0.79
C ARG A 79 -15.08 -7.28 -2.06
N ILE A 80 -14.63 -6.04 -1.92
CA ILE A 80 -14.22 -5.20 -3.05
C ILE A 80 -13.05 -5.82 -3.81
N PHE A 81 -12.00 -6.24 -3.13
CA PHE A 81 -10.83 -6.83 -3.80
C PHE A 81 -11.13 -8.19 -4.42
N LYS A 82 -11.92 -9.03 -3.76
CA LYS A 82 -12.26 -10.37 -4.27
C LYS A 82 -13.27 -10.36 -5.42
N ASN A 83 -14.24 -9.44 -5.38
CA ASN A 83 -15.39 -9.44 -6.29
C ASN A 83 -15.48 -8.17 -7.15
N SER A 84 -14.38 -7.42 -7.32
CA SER A 84 -14.37 -6.23 -8.16
C SER A 84 -14.79 -6.55 -9.59
N PRO A 85 -15.86 -5.95 -10.12
CA PRO A 85 -16.25 -6.13 -11.51
C PRO A 85 -15.15 -5.70 -12.49
N PHE A 86 -14.33 -4.73 -12.09
CA PHE A 86 -13.17 -4.27 -12.85
C PHE A 86 -12.10 -5.36 -12.96
N PHE A 87 -11.74 -6.00 -11.86
CA PHE A 87 -10.77 -7.10 -11.88
C PHE A 87 -11.30 -8.33 -12.62
N GLU A 88 -12.58 -8.65 -12.45
CA GLU A 88 -13.20 -9.72 -13.23
C GLU A 88 -13.20 -9.44 -14.73
N TYR A 89 -13.46 -8.20 -15.11
CA TYR A 89 -13.39 -7.79 -16.51
C TYR A 89 -11.98 -7.97 -17.07
N LEU A 90 -10.95 -7.50 -16.36
CA LEU A 90 -9.56 -7.65 -16.78
C LEU A 90 -9.15 -9.12 -16.90
N LYS A 91 -9.50 -9.94 -15.91
CA LYS A 91 -9.24 -11.40 -15.95
C LYS A 91 -9.92 -12.09 -17.14
N LYS A 92 -11.13 -11.67 -17.53
CA LYS A 92 -11.83 -12.17 -18.72
C LYS A 92 -11.17 -11.76 -20.05
N GLN A 93 -10.35 -10.71 -20.02
CA GLN A 93 -9.53 -10.27 -21.15
C GLN A 93 -8.10 -10.82 -21.08
N ASP A 94 -7.89 -11.89 -20.30
CA ASP A 94 -6.59 -12.56 -20.11
C ASP A 94 -5.46 -11.67 -19.53
N TYR A 95 -5.82 -10.59 -18.80
CA TYR A 95 -4.83 -9.81 -18.06
C TYR A 95 -4.35 -10.56 -16.81
N THR A 96 -3.05 -10.53 -16.59
CA THR A 96 -2.43 -10.89 -15.31
C THR A 96 -2.44 -9.67 -14.40
N LEU A 97 -3.02 -9.79 -13.21
CA LEU A 97 -3.10 -8.71 -12.24
C LEU A 97 -1.94 -8.81 -11.26
N SER A 98 -1.17 -7.76 -11.13
CA SER A 98 -0.08 -7.67 -10.15
C SER A 98 -0.22 -6.41 -9.31
N TYR A 99 0.16 -6.49 -8.04
CA TYR A 99 0.14 -5.40 -7.08
C TYR A 99 1.49 -5.29 -6.41
N TYR A 100 2.02 -4.06 -6.32
CA TYR A 100 3.31 -3.75 -5.70
C TYR A 100 3.14 -2.54 -4.80
N GLU A 101 3.62 -2.63 -3.60
CA GLU A 101 3.63 -1.53 -2.63
C GLU A 101 4.89 -1.59 -1.76
N ASP A 102 5.30 -0.45 -1.24
CA ASP A 102 6.45 -0.33 -0.35
C ASP A 102 6.08 -0.59 1.12
N GLU A 103 4.81 -0.38 1.48
CA GLU A 103 4.29 -0.57 2.83
C GLU A 103 2.95 -1.30 2.76
N TYR A 104 2.70 -2.19 3.73
CA TYR A 104 1.40 -2.85 3.85
C TYR A 104 0.32 -1.84 4.26
N LYS A 105 -0.56 -1.49 3.32
CA LYS A 105 -1.68 -0.57 3.54
C LYS A 105 -2.96 -1.27 4.01
N PHE A 106 -3.03 -2.57 3.85
CA PHE A 106 -4.22 -3.36 4.17
C PHE A 106 -3.90 -4.46 5.17
N GLU A 107 -4.92 -4.89 5.91
CA GLU A 107 -4.80 -6.05 6.78
C GLU A 107 -4.49 -7.31 5.96
N VAL A 108 -3.76 -8.24 6.60
CA VAL A 108 -3.41 -9.54 6.00
C VAL A 108 -4.68 -10.25 5.52
N GLY A 109 -4.64 -10.72 4.28
CA GLY A 109 -5.74 -11.46 3.67
C GLY A 109 -6.78 -10.64 2.93
N VAL A 110 -6.77 -9.30 3.05
CA VAL A 110 -7.71 -8.43 2.32
C VAL A 110 -7.59 -8.62 0.80
N MET A 111 -6.37 -8.69 0.29
CA MET A 111 -6.08 -8.82 -1.14
C MET A 111 -5.81 -10.25 -1.59
N ASP A 112 -5.96 -11.24 -0.71
CA ASP A 112 -5.69 -12.65 -1.03
C ASP A 112 -6.49 -13.14 -2.24
N GLY A 113 -5.78 -13.64 -3.25
CA GLY A 113 -6.38 -14.14 -4.48
C GLY A 113 -6.90 -13.08 -5.44
N ALA A 114 -6.80 -11.78 -5.09
CA ALA A 114 -7.13 -10.69 -6.01
C ALA A 114 -6.06 -10.53 -7.09
N PHE A 115 -4.79 -10.67 -6.71
CA PHE A 115 -3.63 -10.45 -7.55
C PHE A 115 -2.79 -11.73 -7.71
N ASN A 116 -2.16 -11.89 -8.87
CA ASN A 116 -1.40 -13.09 -9.21
C ASN A 116 -0.06 -13.20 -8.49
N ASN A 117 0.55 -12.06 -8.12
CA ASN A 117 1.82 -12.00 -7.42
C ASN A 117 1.70 -12.00 -5.89
N LEU A 118 0.50 -11.84 -5.34
CA LEU A 118 0.26 -11.95 -3.91
C LEU A 118 -0.03 -13.43 -3.58
N ALA A 119 0.93 -14.08 -2.93
CA ALA A 119 0.70 -15.39 -2.36
C ALA A 119 -0.24 -15.29 -1.16
N TYR A 120 -1.04 -16.34 -0.93
CA TYR A 120 -1.75 -16.48 0.34
C TYR A 120 -0.72 -16.47 1.46
N THR A 121 -0.76 -15.45 2.28
CA THR A 121 0.05 -15.39 3.47
C THR A 121 -0.53 -16.38 4.47
N GLN A 122 0.02 -17.58 4.50
CA GLN A 122 -0.25 -18.47 5.65
C GLN A 122 0.19 -17.70 6.89
N SER A 123 -0.71 -17.59 7.88
CA SER A 123 -0.37 -17.02 9.18
C SER A 123 0.97 -17.56 9.63
N SER A 124 1.99 -16.70 9.71
CA SER A 124 3.33 -17.10 10.08
C SER A 124 3.31 -17.73 11.46
N LEU A 125 4.17 -18.69 11.65
CA LEU A 125 4.42 -19.26 12.98
C LEU A 125 4.80 -18.11 13.91
N TRP A 126 4.12 -18.02 15.05
CA TRP A 126 4.39 -17.05 16.10
C TRP A 126 5.88 -17.02 16.46
N ASP A 127 6.57 -15.94 16.13
CA ASP A 127 7.97 -15.69 16.50
C ASP A 127 8.01 -14.97 17.86
N ALA A 128 8.04 -15.73 18.94
CA ALA A 128 8.11 -15.19 20.29
C ALA A 128 9.37 -14.33 20.54
N PRO A 129 10.58 -14.70 20.09
CA PRO A 129 11.77 -13.85 20.18
C PRO A 129 11.59 -12.47 19.51
N LEU A 130 11.08 -12.46 18.31
CA LEU A 130 10.86 -11.21 17.55
C LEU A 130 9.79 -10.33 18.22
N PHE A 131 8.68 -10.93 18.66
CA PHE A 131 7.65 -10.23 19.41
C PHE A 131 8.19 -9.60 20.70
N ASN A 132 8.95 -10.37 21.49
CA ASN A 132 9.56 -9.87 22.73
C ASN A 132 10.53 -8.71 22.45
N LYS A 133 11.34 -8.78 21.40
CA LYS A 133 12.25 -7.70 20.98
C LYS A 133 11.47 -6.41 20.67
N ARG A 134 10.33 -6.51 20.00
CA ARG A 134 9.45 -5.37 19.70
C ARG A 134 8.81 -4.78 20.94
N ILE A 135 8.34 -5.62 21.86
CA ILE A 135 7.82 -5.16 23.15
C ILE A 135 8.89 -4.41 23.94
N ILE A 136 10.13 -4.91 23.97
CA ILE A 136 11.26 -4.22 24.63
C ILE A 136 11.52 -2.86 23.97
N LYS A 137 11.52 -2.76 22.65
CA LYS A 137 11.65 -1.48 21.94
C LYS A 137 10.50 -0.52 22.28
N MET A 138 9.27 -0.99 22.30
CA MET A 138 8.10 -0.19 22.69
C MET A 138 8.22 0.36 24.12
N VAL A 139 8.59 -0.49 25.06
CA VAL A 139 8.84 -0.09 26.46
C VAL A 139 9.99 0.92 26.53
N GLY A 140 11.08 0.67 25.78
CA GLY A 140 12.21 1.58 25.68
C GLY A 140 11.80 2.95 25.09
N MET A 141 10.99 2.97 24.04
CA MET A 141 10.48 4.22 23.45
C MET A 141 9.67 5.05 24.46
N LYS A 142 8.91 4.40 25.32
CA LYS A 142 8.10 5.05 26.36
C LYS A 142 8.93 5.53 27.56
N TYR A 143 9.85 4.72 28.07
CA TYR A 143 10.50 4.93 29.37
C TYR A 143 11.99 5.26 29.30
N ALA A 144 12.68 5.04 28.17
CA ALA A 144 14.10 5.36 28.06
C ALA A 144 14.34 6.88 28.09
N PRO A 145 15.51 7.32 28.59
CA PRO A 145 15.97 8.69 28.45
C PRO A 145 15.96 9.11 26.97
N TYR A 146 15.70 10.40 26.72
CA TYR A 146 15.53 10.96 25.37
C TYR A 146 16.65 10.57 24.40
N LEU A 147 17.91 10.59 24.86
CA LEU A 147 19.08 10.22 24.04
C LEU A 147 19.08 8.75 23.56
N LEU A 148 18.36 7.86 24.24
CA LEU A 148 18.29 6.45 23.90
C LEU A 148 17.04 6.09 23.07
N LYS A 149 16.06 7.00 23.00
CA LYS A 149 14.80 6.77 22.27
C LYS A 149 15.00 6.40 20.79
N PRO A 150 15.92 7.01 20.02
CA PRO A 150 16.14 6.63 18.64
C PRO A 150 16.54 5.17 18.45
N LYS A 151 17.23 4.56 19.43
CA LYS A 151 17.59 3.13 19.42
C LYS A 151 16.40 2.20 19.72
N CYS A 152 15.34 2.77 20.30
CA CYS A 152 14.12 2.05 20.64
C CYS A 152 13.00 2.31 19.62
N TRP A 153 13.31 3.00 18.52
CA TRP A 153 12.31 3.27 17.50
C TRP A 153 11.76 1.97 16.88
N PHE A 154 10.47 1.93 16.67
CA PHE A 154 9.79 0.82 15.98
C PHE A 154 8.51 1.37 15.33
N ASN A 155 8.07 0.73 14.26
CA ASN A 155 6.79 1.01 13.64
C ASN A 155 5.69 0.22 14.36
N VAL A 156 4.60 0.89 14.75
CA VAL A 156 3.47 0.25 15.46
C VAL A 156 2.74 -0.74 14.57
N ASP A 157 2.65 -0.46 13.27
CA ASP A 157 1.99 -1.35 12.30
C ASP A 157 2.67 -2.72 12.23
N MET A 158 3.95 -2.77 12.54
CA MET A 158 4.70 -4.02 12.67
C MET A 158 4.24 -4.92 13.83
N LEU A 159 3.47 -4.42 14.78
CA LEU A 159 2.89 -5.25 15.85
C LEU A 159 1.67 -6.03 15.37
N ASN A 160 0.94 -5.47 14.43
CA ASN A 160 -0.27 -6.10 13.88
C ASN A 160 0.09 -7.12 12.79
N ASN A 161 1.17 -6.89 12.05
CA ASN A 161 1.63 -7.81 11.02
C ASN A 161 2.52 -8.87 11.68
N GLN A 162 2.01 -10.06 11.85
CA GLN A 162 2.75 -11.22 12.41
C GLN A 162 3.88 -11.71 11.47
N GLU A 163 4.04 -11.08 10.32
CA GLU A 163 4.86 -11.52 9.19
C GLU A 163 5.97 -10.55 8.82
N MET A 164 6.90 -10.28 9.75
CA MET A 164 8.14 -9.67 9.31
C MET A 164 9.19 -10.71 9.02
N THR A 165 9.62 -10.74 7.77
CA THR A 165 10.81 -11.49 7.39
C THR A 165 12.06 -10.79 7.94
N PRO A 166 13.17 -11.49 8.20
CA PRO A 166 14.43 -10.88 8.64
C PRO A 166 14.96 -9.76 7.72
N LYS A 167 14.54 -9.72 6.46
CA LYS A 167 14.91 -8.67 5.50
C LYS A 167 14.36 -7.29 5.86
N ASP A 168 13.24 -7.22 6.56
CA ASP A 168 12.61 -5.94 6.89
C ASP A 168 13.37 -5.21 8.01
N GLU A 169 14.18 -5.90 8.81
CA GLU A 169 15.06 -5.26 9.80
C GLU A 169 16.33 -4.63 9.19
N GLU A 170 16.80 -5.12 8.04
CA GLU A 170 17.99 -4.56 7.38
C GLU A 170 17.71 -3.22 6.69
N LEU A 171 16.47 -2.98 6.25
CA LEU A 171 16.07 -1.71 5.62
C LEU A 171 16.08 -0.50 6.57
N PHE A 172 16.05 -0.73 7.87
CA PHE A 172 16.00 0.32 8.90
C PHE A 172 17.22 0.34 9.83
N SER A 173 18.31 -0.31 9.48
CA SER A 173 19.59 -0.21 10.20
C SER A 173 20.36 1.01 9.72
N TRP A 174 20.06 2.17 10.32
CA TRP A 174 20.82 3.42 10.21
C TRP A 174 21.70 3.63 11.46
#